data_b151a100fd18b2b8e11d65a934e2e73c
#
_entry.id   b151a100fd18b2b8e11d65a934e2e73c
#
_cell.length_a   1.000
_cell.length_b   1.000
_cell.length_c   1.000
_cell.angle_alpha   90.00
_cell.angle_beta   90.00
_cell.angle_gamma   90.00
#
_symmetry.space_group_name_H-M   'P 1'
#
loop_
_entity.id
_entity.type
_entity.pdbx_description
1 polymer ?
#
loop_
_entity_poly.entity_id
_entity_poly.type
_entity_poly.pdbx_seq_one_letter_code
_entity_poly.pdbx_strand_id
1 'polypeptide(L)'
;VLLQAVTAAGWFRLNGMWPARQGIVLAFLAGVTADVALLATGGDHAPAVLIGTVGGWLMLVLVLQLRHHGSADERLSSLTATAASTLLTVLATGFLATAGTSAGTDPVVVGAVAVAVAAVARAVPLPGVVSVVVALLAAAGSGIATGGATGLGTGDGTLLAFAAGVCGLIGLRVASYDFPSRFVHFTAGVALPLTAAAPVVYVLGQALAG
;
A
#
# COMPACT_ATOMS: atom_id res chain seq x y z
N VAL A 1 5.21 6.30 -7.89
CA VAL A 1 4.67 7.67 -7.95
C VAL A 1 3.15 7.70 -8.10
N LEU A 2 2.54 7.07 -9.12
CA LEU A 2 1.08 7.10 -9.30
C LEU A 2 0.33 6.49 -8.11
N LEU A 3 0.73 5.29 -7.67
CA LEU A 3 0.15 4.62 -6.51
C LEU A 3 0.24 5.51 -5.25
N GLN A 4 1.36 6.16 -5.02
CA GLN A 4 1.58 7.06 -3.89
C GLN A 4 0.65 8.28 -3.93
N ALA A 5 0.47 8.88 -5.12
CA ALA A 5 -0.44 10.01 -5.29
C ALA A 5 -1.89 9.62 -4.98
N VAL A 6 -2.33 8.46 -5.51
CA VAL A 6 -3.69 7.95 -5.27
C VAL A 6 -3.87 7.49 -3.82
N THR A 7 -2.83 6.94 -3.18
CA THR A 7 -2.84 6.57 -1.75
C THR A 7 -3.00 7.81 -0.87
N ALA A 8 -2.18 8.84 -1.08
CA ALA A 8 -2.26 10.08 -0.32
C ALA A 8 -3.64 10.74 -0.46
N ALA A 9 -4.11 10.93 -1.69
CA ALA A 9 -5.41 11.53 -1.95
C ALA A 9 -6.57 10.68 -1.41
N GLY A 10 -6.50 9.36 -1.59
CA GLY A 10 -7.51 8.41 -1.12
C GLY A 10 -7.63 8.39 0.39
N TRP A 11 -6.51 8.39 1.10
CA TRP A 11 -6.49 8.39 2.56
C TRP A 11 -7.15 9.65 3.16
N PHE A 12 -6.80 10.83 2.65
CA PHE A 12 -7.41 12.08 3.15
C PHE A 12 -8.90 12.19 2.79
N ARG A 13 -9.31 11.68 1.65
CA ARG A 13 -10.74 11.59 1.30
C ARG A 13 -11.48 10.65 2.23
N LEU A 14 -10.91 9.46 2.50
CA LEU A 14 -11.51 8.46 3.38
C LEU A 14 -11.72 9.01 4.81
N ASN A 15 -10.82 9.87 5.29
CA ASN A 15 -10.94 10.49 6.61
C ASN A 15 -11.77 11.79 6.62
N GLY A 16 -12.39 12.17 5.51
CA GLY A 16 -13.17 13.42 5.44
C GLY A 16 -12.35 14.70 5.51
N MET A 17 -11.02 14.61 5.44
CA MET A 17 -10.09 15.72 5.60
C MET A 17 -9.64 16.33 4.26
N TRP A 18 -10.52 16.30 3.25
CA TRP A 18 -10.21 16.87 1.95
C TRP A 18 -9.71 18.33 1.95
N PRO A 19 -10.13 19.22 2.88
CA PRO A 19 -9.55 20.55 3.00
C PRO A 19 -8.08 20.57 3.42
N ALA A 20 -7.56 19.51 4.03
CA ALA A 20 -6.18 19.43 4.51
C ALA A 20 -5.17 19.13 3.39
N ARG A 21 -5.19 19.91 2.30
CA ARG A 21 -4.34 19.73 1.12
C ARG A 21 -2.85 19.65 1.43
N GLN A 22 -2.40 20.33 2.48
CA GLN A 22 -1.00 20.31 2.91
C GLN A 22 -0.54 18.90 3.30
N GLY A 23 -1.38 18.15 4.01
CA GLY A 23 -1.08 16.77 4.40
C GLY A 23 -0.95 15.82 3.19
N ILE A 24 -1.79 16.00 2.14
CA ILE A 24 -1.70 15.23 0.90
C ILE A 24 -0.36 15.46 0.22
N VAL A 25 0.05 16.73 0.10
CA VAL A 25 1.32 17.10 -0.53
C VAL A 25 2.50 16.54 0.26
N LEU A 26 2.47 16.67 1.60
CA LEU A 26 3.53 16.14 2.48
C LEU A 26 3.68 14.63 2.33
N ALA A 27 2.58 13.88 2.39
CA ALA A 27 2.59 12.44 2.24
C ALA A 27 3.08 12.00 0.84
N PHE A 28 2.64 12.69 -0.21
CA PHE A 28 3.10 12.41 -1.56
C PHE A 28 4.60 12.68 -1.73
N LEU A 29 5.10 13.83 -1.22
CA LEU A 29 6.51 14.17 -1.27
C LEU A 29 7.37 13.17 -0.47
N ALA A 30 6.89 12.67 0.65
CA ALA A 30 7.56 11.61 1.41
C ALA A 30 7.72 10.33 0.56
N GLY A 31 6.67 9.92 -0.14
CA GLY A 31 6.75 8.78 -1.05
C GLY A 31 7.74 9.01 -2.20
N VAL A 32 7.70 10.18 -2.83
CA VAL A 32 8.67 10.54 -3.90
C VAL A 32 10.09 10.57 -3.35
N THR A 33 10.30 11.10 -2.15
CA THR A 33 11.63 11.09 -1.50
C THR A 33 12.12 9.66 -1.28
N ALA A 34 11.24 8.75 -0.84
CA ALA A 34 11.58 7.34 -0.69
C ALA A 34 11.95 6.69 -2.02
N ASP A 35 11.19 6.96 -3.10
CA ASP A 35 11.51 6.44 -4.43
C ASP A 35 12.89 6.93 -4.91
N VAL A 36 13.18 8.23 -4.78
CA VAL A 36 14.45 8.82 -5.20
C VAL A 36 15.62 8.25 -4.37
N ALA A 37 15.46 8.18 -3.04
CA ALA A 37 16.49 7.63 -2.16
C ALA A 37 16.76 6.15 -2.48
N LEU A 38 15.72 5.36 -2.76
CA LEU A 38 15.84 3.97 -3.13
C LEU A 38 16.55 3.78 -4.48
N LEU A 39 16.23 4.60 -5.49
CA LEU A 39 16.89 4.56 -6.78
C LEU A 39 18.38 4.94 -6.68
N ALA A 40 18.73 5.80 -5.71
CA ALA A 40 20.12 6.19 -5.46
C ALA A 40 20.93 5.13 -4.67
N THR A 41 20.28 4.32 -3.83
CA THR A 41 20.98 3.37 -2.92
C THR A 41 20.81 1.91 -3.33
N GLY A 42 19.83 1.58 -4.15
CA GLY A 42 19.49 0.21 -4.55
C GLY A 42 18.48 -0.49 -3.62
N GLY A 43 17.84 -1.52 -4.15
CA GLY A 43 16.76 -2.27 -3.47
C GLY A 43 17.18 -2.97 -2.18
N ASP A 44 18.43 -3.38 -2.07
CA ASP A 44 18.95 -4.07 -0.88
C ASP A 44 18.98 -3.18 0.37
N HIS A 45 18.98 -1.86 0.19
CA HIS A 45 18.93 -0.88 1.28
C HIS A 45 17.52 -0.40 1.61
N ALA A 46 16.49 -0.99 0.99
CA ALA A 46 15.11 -0.53 1.12
C ALA A 46 14.62 -0.38 2.57
N PRO A 47 14.85 -1.32 3.51
CA PRO A 47 14.42 -1.14 4.89
C PRO A 47 14.99 0.12 5.54
N ALA A 48 16.28 0.39 5.37
CA ALA A 48 16.93 1.59 5.91
C ALA A 48 16.40 2.87 5.26
N VAL A 49 16.21 2.86 3.95
CA VAL A 49 15.65 4.00 3.19
C VAL A 49 14.22 4.30 3.64
N LEU A 50 13.37 3.27 3.77
CA LEU A 50 11.97 3.46 4.16
C LEU A 50 11.86 3.99 5.59
N ILE A 51 12.59 3.40 6.55
CA ILE A 51 12.59 3.83 7.95
C ILE A 51 13.16 5.25 8.07
N GLY A 52 14.28 5.55 7.42
CA GLY A 52 14.89 6.87 7.43
C GLY A 52 13.98 7.95 6.83
N THR A 53 13.33 7.63 5.72
CA THR A 53 12.38 8.55 5.07
C THR A 53 11.17 8.82 5.96
N VAL A 54 10.54 7.77 6.50
CA VAL A 54 9.40 7.91 7.43
C VAL A 54 9.82 8.74 8.63
N GLY A 55 10.98 8.44 9.26
CA GLY A 55 11.47 9.17 10.43
C GLY A 55 11.68 10.66 10.15
N GLY A 56 12.36 11.00 9.06
CA GLY A 56 12.60 12.39 8.67
C GLY A 56 11.31 13.16 8.37
N TRP A 57 10.39 12.55 7.60
CA TRP A 57 9.12 13.18 7.26
C TRP A 57 8.17 13.29 8.44
N LEU A 58 8.14 12.32 9.37
CA LEU A 58 7.35 12.45 10.60
C LEU A 58 7.83 13.58 11.48
N MET A 59 9.15 13.81 11.58
CA MET A 59 9.71 14.98 12.28
C MET A 59 9.22 16.29 11.62
N LEU A 60 9.24 16.37 10.29
CA LEU A 60 8.73 17.53 9.57
C LEU A 60 7.22 17.74 9.81
N VAL A 61 6.43 16.67 9.77
CA VAL A 61 4.99 16.71 10.05
C VAL A 61 4.73 17.23 11.46
N LEU A 62 5.47 16.76 12.46
CA LEU A 62 5.37 17.24 13.84
C LEU A 62 5.67 18.74 13.94
N VAL A 63 6.77 19.20 13.35
CA VAL A 63 7.15 20.62 13.36
C VAL A 63 6.07 21.49 12.70
N LEU A 64 5.51 21.04 11.58
CA LEU A 64 4.45 21.77 10.89
C LEU A 64 3.15 21.83 11.70
N GLN A 65 2.80 20.73 12.41
CA GLN A 65 1.63 20.72 13.28
C GLN A 65 1.79 21.62 14.52
N LEU A 66 2.99 21.75 15.07
CA LEU A 66 3.25 22.70 16.15
C LEU A 66 3.03 24.17 15.72
N ARG A 67 3.16 24.46 14.43
CA ARG A 67 2.91 25.80 13.86
C ARG A 67 1.46 26.03 13.44
N HIS A 68 0.62 24.99 13.48
CA HIS A 68 -0.78 25.11 13.07
C HIS A 68 -1.65 25.77 14.15
N HIS A 69 -2.41 26.80 13.76
CA HIS A 69 -3.30 27.57 14.64
C HIS A 69 -4.72 26.97 14.64
N GLY A 70 -4.89 25.80 15.21
CA GLY A 70 -6.18 25.12 15.35
C GLY A 70 -6.42 24.66 16.78
N SER A 71 -7.61 24.13 17.06
CA SER A 71 -7.91 23.45 18.32
C SER A 71 -6.99 22.24 18.53
N ALA A 72 -6.85 21.76 19.77
CA ALA A 72 -6.03 20.60 20.08
C ALA A 72 -6.51 19.35 19.32
N ASP A 73 -7.83 19.16 19.23
CA ASP A 73 -8.44 18.01 18.55
C ASP A 73 -8.22 18.06 17.03
N GLU A 74 -8.33 19.24 16.42
CA GLU A 74 -8.03 19.42 14.99
C GLU A 74 -6.57 19.13 14.66
N ARG A 75 -5.66 19.60 15.52
CA ARG A 75 -4.22 19.34 15.37
C ARG A 75 -3.90 17.85 15.51
N LEU A 76 -4.49 17.17 16.50
CA LEU A 76 -4.28 15.73 16.70
C LEU A 76 -4.82 14.92 15.52
N SER A 77 -6.03 15.21 15.07
CA SER A 77 -6.65 14.55 13.92
C SER A 77 -5.85 14.75 12.64
N SER A 78 -5.41 15.99 12.38
CA SER A 78 -4.57 16.32 11.22
C SER A 78 -3.19 15.64 11.30
N LEU A 79 -2.56 15.61 12.49
CA LEU A 79 -1.30 14.92 12.72
C LEU A 79 -1.43 13.43 12.42
N THR A 80 -2.45 12.78 13.00
CA THR A 80 -2.68 11.34 12.82
C THR A 80 -2.95 10.98 11.36
N ALA A 81 -3.81 11.74 10.68
CA ALA A 81 -4.11 11.51 9.28
C ALA A 81 -2.89 11.72 8.38
N THR A 82 -2.09 12.77 8.63
CA THR A 82 -0.89 13.05 7.84
C THR A 82 0.20 12.02 8.10
N ALA A 83 0.44 11.63 9.36
CA ALA A 83 1.41 10.61 9.72
C ALA A 83 1.07 9.24 9.09
N ALA A 84 -0.20 8.82 9.19
CA ALA A 84 -0.66 7.57 8.57
C ALA A 84 -0.55 7.61 7.04
N SER A 85 -0.93 8.74 6.41
CA SER A 85 -0.78 8.90 4.97
C SER A 85 0.69 8.86 4.53
N THR A 86 1.59 9.51 5.28
CA THR A 86 3.03 9.49 5.03
C THR A 86 3.57 8.06 5.10
N LEU A 87 3.20 7.31 6.15
CA LEU A 87 3.60 5.91 6.28
C LEU A 87 3.11 5.08 5.08
N LEU A 88 1.82 5.18 4.74
CA LEU A 88 1.24 4.42 3.63
C LEU A 88 1.91 4.76 2.29
N THR A 89 2.14 6.04 1.99
CA THR A 89 2.78 6.43 0.72
C THR A 89 4.22 5.96 0.62
N VAL A 90 4.96 5.96 1.73
CA VAL A 90 6.32 5.41 1.78
C VAL A 90 6.28 3.88 1.63
N LEU A 91 5.34 3.17 2.27
CA LEU A 91 5.19 1.72 2.11
C LEU A 91 4.89 1.30 0.66
N ALA A 92 4.19 2.12 -0.11
CA ALA A 92 3.94 1.86 -1.52
C ALA A 92 5.23 1.76 -2.37
N THR A 93 6.35 2.35 -1.91
CA THR A 93 7.69 2.19 -2.51
C THR A 93 8.18 0.74 -2.47
N GLY A 94 7.59 -0.12 -1.64
CA GLY A 94 7.94 -1.54 -1.55
C GLY A 94 7.88 -2.28 -2.89
N PHE A 95 6.98 -1.91 -3.79
CA PHE A 95 6.97 -2.48 -5.16
C PHE A 95 8.20 -2.07 -5.97
N LEU A 96 8.62 -0.82 -5.87
CA LEU A 96 9.84 -0.35 -6.52
C LEU A 96 11.08 -1.01 -5.89
N ALA A 97 11.07 -1.16 -4.57
CA ALA A 97 12.12 -1.86 -3.83
C ALA A 97 12.28 -3.30 -4.32
N THR A 98 11.18 -4.06 -4.43
CA THR A 98 11.18 -5.43 -4.94
C THR A 98 11.79 -5.51 -6.34
N ALA A 99 11.33 -4.66 -7.25
CA ALA A 99 11.82 -4.63 -8.62
C ALA A 99 13.32 -4.27 -8.73
N GLY A 100 13.85 -3.57 -7.74
CA GLY A 100 15.26 -3.17 -7.65
C GLY A 100 16.19 -4.20 -6.99
N THR A 101 15.67 -5.35 -6.55
CA THR A 101 16.45 -6.47 -5.98
C THR A 101 16.69 -7.57 -6.99
N SER A 102 17.44 -8.61 -6.59
CA SER A 102 17.63 -9.84 -7.38
C SER A 102 16.33 -10.58 -7.68
N ALA A 103 15.28 -10.38 -6.87
CA ALA A 103 13.95 -10.94 -7.11
C ALA A 103 13.27 -10.38 -8.38
N GLY A 104 13.67 -9.19 -8.81
CA GLY A 104 13.18 -8.57 -10.03
C GLY A 104 11.70 -8.16 -9.98
N THR A 105 11.04 -8.18 -11.13
CA THR A 105 9.64 -7.74 -11.28
C THR A 105 8.61 -8.85 -11.07
N ASP A 106 9.00 -10.12 -11.06
CA ASP A 106 8.09 -11.26 -10.99
C ASP A 106 7.23 -11.25 -9.73
N PRO A 107 7.79 -11.05 -8.50
CA PRO A 107 6.97 -10.93 -7.30
C PRO A 107 6.00 -9.73 -7.34
N VAL A 108 6.39 -8.64 -8.00
CA VAL A 108 5.53 -7.46 -8.15
C VAL A 108 4.30 -7.80 -8.99
N VAL A 109 4.50 -8.51 -10.11
CA VAL A 109 3.41 -8.93 -10.99
C VAL A 109 2.48 -9.89 -10.26
N VAL A 110 3.04 -10.93 -9.63
CA VAL A 110 2.25 -11.93 -8.88
C VAL A 110 1.44 -11.25 -7.76
N GLY A 111 2.06 -10.39 -6.96
CA GLY A 111 1.40 -9.71 -5.86
C GLY A 111 0.31 -8.73 -6.33
N ALA A 112 0.58 -7.95 -7.37
CA ALA A 112 -0.40 -7.00 -7.91
C ALA A 112 -1.62 -7.70 -8.52
N VAL A 113 -1.41 -8.77 -9.28
CA VAL A 113 -2.50 -9.59 -9.85
C VAL A 113 -3.32 -10.25 -8.73
N ALA A 114 -2.66 -10.79 -7.70
CA ALA A 114 -3.36 -11.41 -6.57
C ALA A 114 -4.27 -10.42 -5.83
N VAL A 115 -3.80 -9.20 -5.57
CA VAL A 115 -4.60 -8.15 -4.96
C VAL A 115 -5.79 -7.77 -5.85
N ALA A 116 -5.56 -7.61 -7.16
CA ALA A 116 -6.63 -7.28 -8.10
C ALA A 116 -7.70 -8.38 -8.16
N VAL A 117 -7.28 -9.65 -8.25
CA VAL A 117 -8.19 -10.81 -8.27
C VAL A 117 -8.97 -10.92 -6.96
N ALA A 118 -8.30 -10.73 -5.80
CA ALA A 118 -8.97 -10.72 -4.50
C ALA A 118 -10.04 -9.61 -4.42
N ALA A 119 -9.71 -8.41 -4.89
CA ALA A 119 -10.65 -7.28 -4.88
C ALA A 119 -11.87 -7.54 -5.78
N VAL A 120 -11.66 -8.09 -6.98
CA VAL A 120 -12.75 -8.45 -7.92
C VAL A 120 -13.61 -9.58 -7.32
N ALA A 121 -12.99 -10.63 -6.78
CA ALA A 121 -13.71 -11.72 -6.14
C ALA A 121 -14.53 -11.22 -4.93
N ARG A 122 -14.02 -10.25 -4.19
CA ARG A 122 -14.73 -9.63 -3.05
C ARG A 122 -15.93 -8.79 -3.49
N ALA A 123 -15.97 -8.33 -4.73
CA ALA A 123 -17.11 -7.59 -5.29
C ALA A 123 -18.32 -8.48 -5.60
N VAL A 124 -18.14 -9.81 -5.65
CA VAL A 124 -19.25 -10.76 -5.83
C VAL A 124 -20.15 -10.74 -4.57
N PRO A 125 -21.48 -10.64 -4.71
CA PRO A 125 -22.42 -10.54 -3.59
C PRO A 125 -22.57 -11.89 -2.87
N LEU A 126 -21.58 -12.26 -2.05
CA LEU A 126 -21.58 -13.46 -1.22
C LEU A 126 -21.65 -13.09 0.27
N PRO A 127 -22.15 -13.98 1.15
CA PRO A 127 -22.11 -13.77 2.59
C PRO A 127 -20.70 -13.48 3.10
N GLY A 128 -20.58 -12.58 4.09
CA GLY A 128 -19.33 -11.96 4.52
C GLY A 128 -18.10 -12.88 4.60
N VAL A 129 -18.21 -13.99 5.37
CA VAL A 129 -17.08 -14.95 5.54
C VAL A 129 -16.81 -15.72 4.24
N VAL A 130 -17.86 -16.18 3.55
CA VAL A 130 -17.72 -16.92 2.29
C VAL A 130 -17.01 -16.06 1.24
N SER A 131 -17.39 -14.79 1.15
CA SER A 131 -16.76 -13.84 0.21
C SER A 131 -15.26 -13.65 0.48
N VAL A 132 -14.84 -13.60 1.77
CA VAL A 132 -13.40 -13.51 2.12
C VAL A 132 -12.67 -14.79 1.74
N VAL A 133 -13.23 -15.96 2.04
CA VAL A 133 -12.61 -17.25 1.67
C VAL A 133 -12.48 -17.39 0.16
N VAL A 134 -13.53 -17.08 -0.59
CA VAL A 134 -13.50 -17.11 -2.07
C VAL A 134 -12.45 -16.14 -2.62
N ALA A 135 -12.34 -14.94 -2.07
CA ALA A 135 -11.34 -13.97 -2.50
C ALA A 135 -9.90 -14.44 -2.23
N LEU A 136 -9.65 -15.08 -1.09
CA LEU A 136 -8.33 -15.63 -0.76
C LEU A 136 -7.98 -16.85 -1.65
N LEU A 137 -8.94 -17.73 -1.90
CA LEU A 137 -8.75 -18.85 -2.82
C LEU A 137 -8.50 -18.38 -4.26
N ALA A 138 -9.21 -17.33 -4.70
CA ALA A 138 -9.00 -16.73 -6.01
C ALA A 138 -7.62 -16.07 -6.11
N ALA A 139 -7.16 -15.37 -5.05
CA ALA A 139 -5.81 -14.82 -4.98
C ALA A 139 -4.76 -15.93 -5.07
N ALA A 140 -4.88 -17.00 -4.27
CA ALA A 140 -3.97 -18.14 -4.31
C ALA A 140 -3.97 -18.81 -5.69
N GLY A 141 -5.14 -19.03 -6.29
CA GLY A 141 -5.29 -19.58 -7.64
C GLY A 141 -4.64 -18.69 -8.71
N SER A 142 -4.72 -17.38 -8.59
CA SER A 142 -4.00 -16.45 -9.48
C SER A 142 -2.47 -16.61 -9.35
N GLY A 143 -1.99 -16.93 -8.15
CA GLY A 143 -0.58 -17.19 -7.86
C GLY A 143 -0.06 -18.46 -8.57
N ILE A 144 -0.89 -19.50 -8.70
CA ILE A 144 -0.53 -20.70 -9.50
C ILE A 144 -0.30 -20.30 -10.96
N ALA A 145 -1.22 -19.54 -11.53
CA ALA A 145 -1.16 -19.14 -12.93
C ALA A 145 0.01 -18.16 -13.19
N THR A 146 0.11 -17.11 -12.39
CA THR A 146 1.15 -16.07 -12.57
C THR A 146 2.53 -16.57 -12.15
N GLY A 147 2.65 -17.34 -11.06
CA GLY A 147 3.91 -17.92 -10.62
C GLY A 147 4.44 -18.95 -11.62
N GLY A 148 3.56 -19.72 -12.26
CA GLY A 148 3.95 -20.63 -13.35
C GLY A 148 4.37 -19.91 -14.63
N ALA A 149 3.89 -18.68 -14.86
CA ALA A 149 4.24 -17.86 -16.01
C ALA A 149 5.46 -16.95 -15.77
N THR A 150 5.89 -16.81 -14.53
CA THR A 150 7.05 -16.04 -14.10
C THR A 150 8.15 -16.96 -13.59
N GLY A 151 9.32 -16.39 -13.26
CA GLY A 151 10.45 -17.14 -12.70
C GLY A 151 10.25 -17.68 -11.28
N LEU A 152 9.21 -17.28 -10.55
CA LEU A 152 8.97 -17.71 -9.17
C LEU A 152 8.57 -19.18 -9.02
N GLY A 153 7.89 -19.75 -10.03
CA GLY A 153 7.28 -21.08 -9.91
C GLY A 153 5.89 -21.07 -9.23
N THR A 154 5.16 -22.18 -9.38
CA THR A 154 3.75 -22.27 -8.93
C THR A 154 3.60 -22.27 -7.42
N GLY A 155 4.49 -22.90 -6.67
CA GLY A 155 4.43 -22.99 -5.20
C GLY A 155 4.66 -21.65 -4.54
N ASP A 156 5.77 -21.01 -4.87
CA ASP A 156 6.18 -19.71 -4.30
C ASP A 156 5.26 -18.59 -4.77
N GLY A 157 4.84 -18.63 -6.04
CA GLY A 157 3.82 -17.72 -6.57
C GLY A 157 2.50 -17.83 -5.83
N THR A 158 2.07 -19.04 -5.47
CA THR A 158 0.83 -19.26 -4.68
C THR A 158 0.96 -18.68 -3.28
N LEU A 159 2.08 -18.93 -2.60
CA LEU A 159 2.34 -18.41 -1.25
C LEU A 159 2.36 -16.89 -1.23
N LEU A 160 3.09 -16.28 -2.16
CA LEU A 160 3.16 -14.83 -2.31
C LEU A 160 1.80 -14.23 -2.62
N ALA A 161 1.06 -14.82 -3.56
CA ALA A 161 -0.27 -14.36 -3.96
C ALA A 161 -1.28 -14.45 -2.82
N PHE A 162 -1.26 -15.53 -2.04
CA PHE A 162 -2.10 -15.68 -0.85
C PHE A 162 -1.80 -14.58 0.17
N ALA A 163 -0.53 -14.37 0.51
CA ALA A 163 -0.11 -13.36 1.47
C ALA A 163 -0.44 -11.92 0.99
N ALA A 164 -0.20 -11.62 -0.28
CA ALA A 164 -0.58 -10.34 -0.89
C ALA A 164 -2.10 -10.15 -0.90
N GLY A 165 -2.86 -11.22 -1.17
CA GLY A 165 -4.32 -11.24 -1.10
C GLY A 165 -4.85 -10.92 0.29
N VAL A 166 -4.27 -11.51 1.35
CA VAL A 166 -4.61 -11.20 2.75
C VAL A 166 -4.40 -9.72 3.04
N CYS A 167 -3.21 -9.19 2.73
CA CYS A 167 -2.90 -7.76 2.93
C CYS A 167 -3.83 -6.86 2.09
N GLY A 168 -4.10 -7.25 0.84
CA GLY A 168 -5.03 -6.56 -0.04
C GLY A 168 -6.44 -6.48 0.53
N LEU A 169 -6.96 -7.59 1.10
CA LEU A 169 -8.28 -7.61 1.75
C LEU A 169 -8.32 -6.74 3.02
N ILE A 170 -7.23 -6.68 3.79
CA ILE A 170 -7.13 -5.74 4.93
C ILE A 170 -7.21 -4.30 4.42
N GLY A 171 -6.44 -3.94 3.39
CA GLY A 171 -6.49 -2.62 2.78
C GLY A 171 -7.88 -2.29 2.22
N LEU A 172 -8.55 -3.25 1.57
CA LEU A 172 -9.91 -3.10 1.08
C LEU A 172 -10.91 -2.89 2.22
N ARG A 173 -10.75 -3.61 3.34
CA ARG A 173 -11.57 -3.44 4.54
C ARG A 173 -11.42 -2.04 5.13
N VAL A 174 -10.20 -1.53 5.21
CA VAL A 174 -9.93 -0.15 5.63
C VAL A 174 -10.59 0.85 4.71
N ALA A 175 -10.47 0.65 3.38
CA ALA A 175 -11.10 1.52 2.39
C ALA A 175 -12.64 1.50 2.42
N SER A 176 -13.25 0.46 2.99
CA SER A 176 -14.71 0.30 3.10
C SER A 176 -15.31 0.87 4.38
N TYR A 177 -14.52 1.47 5.27
CA TYR A 177 -15.02 2.18 6.44
C TYR A 177 -15.78 3.44 6.02
N ASP A 178 -16.95 3.60 6.62
CA ASP A 178 -18.02 4.53 6.30
C ASP A 178 -17.59 5.91 5.85
N PHE A 179 -17.86 6.22 4.58
CA PHE A 179 -18.06 7.59 4.15
C PHE A 179 -19.12 7.69 3.03
N PRO A 180 -19.85 8.83 2.92
CA PRO A 180 -21.15 8.87 2.27
C PRO A 180 -21.12 8.89 0.73
N SER A 181 -20.00 8.77 0.05
CA SER A 181 -20.00 8.75 -1.40
C SER A 181 -19.17 7.63 -2.01
N ARG A 182 -19.78 6.87 -2.93
CA ARG A 182 -19.11 5.79 -3.68
C ARG A 182 -17.86 6.26 -4.44
N PHE A 183 -17.80 7.53 -4.80
CA PHE A 183 -16.67 8.09 -5.54
C PHE A 183 -15.43 8.30 -4.67
N VAL A 184 -15.62 8.56 -3.38
CA VAL A 184 -14.52 8.66 -2.40
C VAL A 184 -13.85 7.31 -2.20
N HIS A 185 -14.63 6.23 -2.21
CA HIS A 185 -14.13 4.88 -2.03
C HIS A 185 -13.30 4.37 -3.20
N PHE A 186 -13.50 4.86 -4.42
CA PHE A 186 -12.80 4.34 -5.59
C PHE A 186 -11.28 4.52 -5.47
N THR A 187 -10.80 5.70 -5.14
CA THR A 187 -9.35 5.97 -5.02
C THR A 187 -8.72 5.19 -3.86
N ALA A 188 -9.37 5.18 -2.70
CA ALA A 188 -8.92 4.43 -1.52
C ALA A 188 -9.04 2.91 -1.77
N GLY A 189 -10.14 2.47 -2.39
CA GLY A 189 -10.43 1.05 -2.68
C GLY A 189 -9.44 0.41 -3.65
N VAL A 190 -8.79 1.18 -4.51
CA VAL A 190 -7.72 0.70 -5.39
C VAL A 190 -6.35 0.84 -4.73
N ALA A 191 -6.06 1.99 -4.12
CA ALA A 191 -4.74 2.29 -3.63
C ALA A 191 -4.38 1.56 -2.34
N LEU A 192 -5.28 1.51 -1.35
CA LEU A 192 -4.97 0.91 -0.04
C LEU A 192 -4.71 -0.60 -0.10
N PRO A 193 -5.47 -1.42 -0.87
CA PRO A 193 -5.14 -2.83 -1.04
C PRO A 193 -3.74 -3.06 -1.61
N LEU A 194 -3.37 -2.33 -2.65
CA LEU A 194 -2.05 -2.44 -3.25
C LEU A 194 -0.96 -1.96 -2.27
N THR A 195 -1.15 -0.81 -1.65
CA THR A 195 -0.19 -0.27 -0.68
C THR A 195 0.01 -1.20 0.51
N ALA A 196 -1.05 -1.81 1.03
CA ALA A 196 -0.96 -2.77 2.13
C ALA A 196 -0.21 -4.06 1.74
N ALA A 197 -0.28 -4.46 0.46
CA ALA A 197 0.44 -5.63 -0.04
C ALA A 197 1.92 -5.35 -0.34
N ALA A 198 2.33 -4.10 -0.57
CA ALA A 198 3.68 -3.76 -0.99
C ALA A 198 4.80 -4.29 -0.06
N PRO A 199 4.69 -4.19 1.29
CA PRO A 199 5.71 -4.73 2.20
C PRO A 199 5.84 -6.25 2.13
N VAL A 200 4.73 -6.98 2.03
CA VAL A 200 4.76 -8.44 1.96
C VAL A 200 5.30 -8.92 0.63
N VAL A 201 5.01 -8.22 -0.46
CA VAL A 201 5.60 -8.49 -1.79
C VAL A 201 7.10 -8.31 -1.75
N TYR A 202 7.61 -7.27 -1.08
CA TYR A 202 9.04 -7.05 -0.90
C TYR A 202 9.70 -8.18 -0.08
N VAL A 203 9.17 -8.48 1.11
CA VAL A 203 9.79 -9.43 2.02
C VAL A 203 9.74 -10.86 1.47
N LEU A 204 8.56 -11.30 1.02
CA LEU A 204 8.42 -12.65 0.44
C LEU A 204 9.06 -12.75 -0.94
N GLY A 205 9.01 -11.68 -1.74
CA GLY A 205 9.67 -11.66 -3.04
C GLY A 205 11.17 -11.95 -2.92
N GLN A 206 11.84 -11.34 -1.95
CA GLN A 206 13.25 -11.64 -1.68
C GLN A 206 13.48 -13.04 -1.10
N ALA A 207 12.62 -13.47 -0.18
CA ALA A 207 12.78 -14.79 0.47
C ALA A 207 12.54 -15.97 -0.47
N LEU A 208 11.70 -15.79 -1.49
CA LEU A 208 11.31 -16.85 -2.43
C LEU A 208 12.12 -16.82 -3.73
N ALA A 209 12.79 -15.70 -4.05
CA ALA A 209 13.63 -15.59 -5.26
C ALA A 209 15.10 -15.98 -5.01
N GLY A 210 15.47 -16.33 -3.77
CA GLY A 210 16.80 -16.83 -3.39
C GLY A 210 16.82 -18.33 -3.35
#